data_23882f205dd58e0153d8428688a26301
#
_entry.id   23882f205dd58e0153d8428688a26301
#
_cell.length_a   1.000
_cell.length_b   1.000
_cell.length_c   1.000
_cell.angle_alpha   90.00
_cell.angle_beta   90.00
_cell.angle_gamma   90.00
#
_symmetry.space_group_name_H-M   'P 1'
#
loop_
_entity.id
_entity.type
_entity.pdbx_description
1 polymer ?
#
loop_
_entity_poly.entity_id
_entity_poly.type
_entity_poly.pdbx_seq_one_letter_code
_entity_poly.pdbx_strand_id
1 'polypeptide(L)'
;WQTMRLVPQYEYRQPMKVYYSTNQLFASVTEFVESLPAEEKKIVFFNSLKLSKGLERAGLDFTTWCAKDSKADAVNYREFNGRLEGTTLATCAYFQACDIEEVAHVIFVVDAQNAPHTILTVNQLLQALGRCRKGVLSATLFLRPKMGTRQALKSRDELMQNVRDRAHVYLGTALAMHQDLYEQDEYPTREQIENILDGMRTSVFRRKLLIHDTADNLFNINWLNIDGEVEDRYACQFYRGTFQLIRYLQQDERLHPNFAGEYTPRSQIKDSELIGDEQTNQELLEQLVTLYKRLEVKEKGCVLEWIQLKEADSTNKTMKSMMMLCERAGVLDLLPELLKTKGKKQLMDRFETKLIG
;
A
#
# COMPACT_ATOMS: atom_id res chain seq x y z
N TRP A 1 23.89 -21.39 9.87
CA TRP A 1 23.58 -21.14 8.46
C TRP A 1 24.79 -20.52 7.80
N GLN A 2 25.35 -21.16 6.76
CA GLN A 2 26.38 -20.55 5.91
C GLN A 2 25.65 -19.71 4.84
N THR A 3 25.91 -18.41 4.83
CA THR A 3 25.39 -17.52 3.79
C THR A 3 26.31 -17.61 2.58
N MET A 4 25.82 -18.14 1.48
CA MET A 4 26.54 -18.14 0.22
C MET A 4 26.22 -16.83 -0.51
N ARG A 5 27.21 -15.98 -0.69
CA ARG A 5 27.09 -14.76 -1.50
C ARG A 5 27.48 -15.10 -2.93
N LEU A 6 26.51 -15.14 -3.83
CA LEU A 6 26.78 -15.20 -5.27
C LEU A 6 27.20 -13.79 -5.73
N VAL A 7 28.46 -13.66 -6.12
CA VAL A 7 28.97 -12.41 -6.71
C VAL A 7 28.83 -12.56 -8.22
N PRO A 8 28.04 -11.72 -8.91
CA PRO A 8 27.94 -11.77 -10.36
C PRO A 8 29.29 -11.44 -11.01
N GLN A 9 29.62 -12.13 -12.09
CA GLN A 9 30.85 -11.90 -12.85
C GLN A 9 30.90 -10.54 -13.55
N TYR A 10 29.79 -9.84 -13.64
CA TYR A 10 29.65 -8.57 -14.33
C TYR A 10 29.34 -7.45 -13.34
N GLU A 11 30.05 -6.34 -13.44
CA GLU A 11 29.70 -5.10 -12.76
C GLU A 11 28.42 -4.52 -13.40
N TYR A 12 27.28 -4.94 -12.89
CA TYR A 12 26.01 -4.34 -13.30
C TYR A 12 25.72 -3.15 -12.41
N ARG A 13 25.91 -1.95 -12.95
CA ARG A 13 25.53 -0.71 -12.29
C ARG A 13 24.44 -0.02 -13.09
N GLN A 14 23.25 0.06 -12.54
CA GLN A 14 22.16 0.76 -13.19
C GLN A 14 22.11 2.22 -12.72
N PRO A 15 22.43 3.20 -13.58
CA PRO A 15 22.18 4.61 -13.30
C PRO A 15 20.68 4.85 -13.11
N MET A 16 20.31 5.57 -12.07
CA MET A 16 18.92 5.90 -11.77
C MET A 16 18.80 7.39 -11.46
N LYS A 17 17.98 8.11 -12.22
CA LYS A 17 17.63 9.50 -11.91
C LYS A 17 16.55 9.52 -10.84
N VAL A 18 16.71 10.34 -9.81
CA VAL A 18 15.72 10.52 -8.75
C VAL A 18 15.19 11.93 -8.77
N TYR A 19 13.92 12.08 -9.12
CA TYR A 19 13.17 13.32 -9.04
C TYR A 19 12.26 13.32 -7.84
N TYR A 20 11.98 14.48 -7.26
CA TYR A 20 10.92 14.63 -6.29
C TYR A 20 9.84 15.60 -6.79
N SER A 21 8.62 15.42 -6.32
CA SER A 21 7.51 16.33 -6.55
C SER A 21 6.62 16.33 -5.31
N THR A 22 6.28 17.50 -4.80
CA THR A 22 5.46 17.60 -3.58
C THR A 22 3.97 17.58 -3.86
N ASN A 23 3.52 18.31 -4.89
CA ASN A 23 2.10 18.54 -5.15
C ASN A 23 1.63 18.20 -6.57
N GLN A 24 2.55 17.82 -7.46
CA GLN A 24 2.29 17.60 -8.89
C GLN A 24 2.95 16.31 -9.38
N LEU A 25 2.89 15.25 -8.57
CA LEU A 25 3.53 13.97 -8.88
C LEU A 25 3.01 13.39 -10.19
N PHE A 26 1.69 13.37 -10.38
CA PHE A 26 1.07 12.77 -11.57
C PHE A 26 1.37 13.57 -12.83
N ALA A 27 1.23 14.90 -12.78
CA ALA A 27 1.59 15.77 -13.89
C ALA A 27 3.08 15.65 -14.24
N SER A 28 3.96 15.56 -13.23
CA SER A 28 5.41 15.38 -13.43
C SER A 28 5.73 14.06 -14.12
N VAL A 29 5.12 12.97 -13.71
CA VAL A 29 5.32 11.64 -14.32
C VAL A 29 4.78 11.63 -15.75
N THR A 30 3.57 12.16 -15.97
CA THR A 30 2.94 12.22 -17.30
C THR A 30 3.82 13.00 -18.28
N GLU A 31 4.19 14.23 -17.94
CA GLU A 31 5.02 15.06 -18.82
C GLU A 31 6.40 14.45 -19.08
N PHE A 32 7.00 13.82 -18.06
CA PHE A 32 8.26 13.10 -18.25
C PHE A 32 8.11 11.93 -19.22
N VAL A 33 7.09 11.10 -19.06
CA VAL A 33 6.83 9.95 -19.94
C VAL A 33 6.57 10.42 -21.38
N GLU A 34 5.82 11.49 -21.57
CA GLU A 34 5.53 12.09 -22.88
C GLU A 34 6.76 12.72 -23.51
N SER A 35 7.75 13.20 -22.72
CA SER A 35 9.01 13.74 -23.21
C SER A 35 9.96 12.68 -23.77
N LEU A 36 9.75 11.41 -23.46
CA LEU A 36 10.54 10.30 -24.01
C LEU A 36 10.07 9.97 -25.44
N PRO A 37 10.97 9.48 -26.31
CA PRO A 37 10.63 9.15 -27.69
C PRO A 37 9.39 8.24 -27.78
N ALA A 38 8.46 8.58 -28.68
CA ALA A 38 7.17 7.87 -28.77
C ALA A 38 7.32 6.40 -29.17
N GLU A 39 8.33 6.09 -29.98
CA GLU A 39 8.65 4.75 -30.48
C GLU A 39 9.29 3.86 -29.41
N GLU A 40 9.88 4.44 -28.35
CA GLU A 40 10.53 3.69 -27.29
C GLU A 40 9.51 3.18 -26.26
N LYS A 41 9.71 1.96 -25.82
CA LYS A 41 8.83 1.33 -24.83
C LYS A 41 9.06 1.90 -23.44
N LYS A 42 7.97 2.05 -22.69
CA LYS A 42 7.97 2.63 -21.35
C LYS A 42 7.22 1.73 -20.38
N ILE A 43 7.81 1.44 -19.23
CA ILE A 43 7.13 0.75 -18.16
C ILE A 43 7.15 1.62 -16.89
N VAL A 44 5.97 1.85 -16.34
CA VAL A 44 5.76 2.61 -15.11
C VAL A 44 5.38 1.64 -14.00
N PHE A 45 6.28 1.44 -13.06
CA PHE A 45 6.02 0.65 -11.86
C PHE A 45 5.37 1.53 -10.80
N PHE A 46 4.07 1.34 -10.59
CA PHE A 46 3.29 2.07 -9.60
C PHE A 46 2.32 1.15 -8.86
N ASN A 47 2.61 0.88 -7.60
CA ASN A 47 1.84 -0.07 -6.80
C ASN A 47 0.58 0.55 -6.19
N SER A 48 -0.23 1.26 -7.00
CA SER A 48 -1.51 1.80 -6.57
C SER A 48 -2.46 2.01 -7.75
N LEU A 49 -3.41 1.11 -7.94
CA LEU A 49 -4.43 1.24 -8.97
C LEU A 49 -5.35 2.44 -8.74
N LYS A 50 -5.66 2.73 -7.47
CA LYS A 50 -6.46 3.91 -7.11
C LYS A 50 -5.79 5.21 -7.58
N LEU A 51 -4.50 5.38 -7.26
CA LEU A 51 -3.76 6.58 -7.62
C LEU A 51 -3.35 6.62 -9.11
N SER A 52 -3.32 5.46 -9.81
CA SER A 52 -3.04 5.44 -11.25
C SER A 52 -4.09 6.19 -12.08
N LYS A 53 -5.32 6.31 -11.58
CA LYS A 53 -6.35 7.20 -12.15
C LYS A 53 -5.92 8.66 -12.19
N GLY A 54 -5.04 9.08 -11.29
CA GLY A 54 -4.44 10.41 -11.32
C GLY A 54 -3.51 10.62 -12.52
N LEU A 55 -2.78 9.59 -12.96
CA LEU A 55 -1.97 9.62 -14.17
C LEU A 55 -2.85 9.73 -15.43
N GLU A 56 -3.94 8.95 -15.49
CA GLU A 56 -4.92 9.01 -16.59
C GLU A 56 -5.54 10.40 -16.69
N ARG A 57 -5.98 10.96 -15.56
CA ARG A 57 -6.57 12.32 -15.52
C ARG A 57 -5.54 13.42 -15.83
N ALA A 58 -4.26 13.17 -15.60
CA ALA A 58 -3.17 14.04 -16.03
C ALA A 58 -2.90 13.94 -17.54
N GLY A 59 -3.58 13.02 -18.25
CA GLY A 59 -3.49 12.86 -19.71
C GLY A 59 -2.59 11.72 -20.17
N LEU A 60 -1.99 10.93 -19.26
CA LEU A 60 -1.15 9.80 -19.64
C LEU A 60 -2.00 8.66 -20.20
N ASP A 61 -1.72 8.27 -21.44
CA ASP A 61 -2.29 7.05 -22.05
C ASP A 61 -1.41 5.85 -21.71
N PHE A 62 -1.99 4.82 -21.10
CA PHE A 62 -1.29 3.60 -20.71
C PHE A 62 -2.20 2.38 -20.63
N THR A 63 -1.60 1.21 -20.73
CA THR A 63 -2.23 -0.07 -20.41
C THR A 63 -1.79 -0.53 -19.01
N THR A 64 -2.65 -1.25 -18.27
CA THR A 64 -2.34 -1.68 -16.91
C THR A 64 -2.17 -3.19 -16.79
N TRP A 65 -1.05 -3.61 -16.19
CA TRP A 65 -0.81 -4.97 -15.73
C TRP A 65 -0.96 -5.03 -14.20
N CYS A 66 -1.92 -5.77 -13.73
CA CYS A 66 -2.18 -5.98 -12.29
C CYS A 66 -2.64 -7.41 -12.02
N ALA A 67 -2.73 -7.78 -10.74
CA ALA A 67 -3.28 -9.06 -10.34
C ALA A 67 -4.72 -9.25 -10.88
N LYS A 68 -5.09 -10.48 -11.24
CA LYS A 68 -6.41 -10.79 -11.82
C LYS A 68 -7.58 -10.34 -10.93
N ASP A 69 -7.42 -10.46 -9.62
CA ASP A 69 -8.45 -10.06 -8.66
C ASP A 69 -8.65 -8.54 -8.56
N SER A 70 -7.68 -7.77 -9.07
CA SER A 70 -7.70 -6.31 -9.05
C SER A 70 -8.04 -5.67 -10.40
N LYS A 71 -8.37 -6.47 -11.42
CA LYS A 71 -8.61 -5.97 -12.79
C LYS A 71 -9.77 -4.97 -12.90
N ALA A 72 -10.77 -5.08 -12.03
CA ALA A 72 -11.93 -4.19 -12.02
C ALA A 72 -11.57 -2.74 -11.63
N ASP A 73 -10.49 -2.57 -10.87
CA ASP A 73 -10.01 -1.26 -10.41
C ASP A 73 -8.99 -0.62 -11.35
N ALA A 74 -8.51 -1.39 -12.34
CA ALA A 74 -7.46 -0.98 -13.24
C ALA A 74 -7.98 -0.17 -14.42
N VAL A 75 -7.29 0.92 -14.74
CA VAL A 75 -7.50 1.68 -15.97
C VAL A 75 -6.90 0.87 -17.13
N ASN A 76 -7.64 0.69 -18.22
CA ASN A 76 -7.18 0.02 -19.43
C ASN A 76 -6.47 -1.31 -19.15
N TYR A 77 -7.11 -2.18 -18.33
CA TYR A 77 -6.53 -3.48 -17.99
C TYR A 77 -6.23 -4.32 -19.24
N ARG A 78 -5.03 -4.89 -19.27
CA ARG A 78 -4.66 -5.94 -20.24
C ARG A 78 -4.01 -7.11 -19.53
N GLU A 79 -4.29 -8.30 -20.03
CA GLU A 79 -3.59 -9.50 -19.55
C GLU A 79 -2.13 -9.45 -20.02
N PHE A 80 -1.23 -9.84 -19.13
CA PHE A 80 0.19 -9.90 -19.41
C PHE A 80 0.49 -10.88 -20.56
N ASN A 81 1.15 -10.39 -21.59
CA ASN A 81 1.55 -11.17 -22.77
C ASN A 81 3.08 -11.11 -23.05
N GLY A 82 3.87 -10.53 -22.13
CA GLY A 82 5.32 -10.37 -22.25
C GLY A 82 5.76 -9.19 -23.13
N ARG A 83 4.83 -8.46 -23.76
CA ARG A 83 5.13 -7.34 -24.66
C ARG A 83 4.58 -6.04 -24.12
N LEU A 84 5.40 -4.99 -24.21
CA LEU A 84 5.02 -3.63 -23.83
C LEU A 84 4.25 -2.97 -24.99
N GLU A 85 3.13 -2.34 -24.68
CA GLU A 85 2.34 -1.57 -25.65
C GLU A 85 2.43 -0.09 -25.30
N GLY A 86 3.28 0.66 -26.03
CA GLY A 86 3.50 2.09 -25.73
C GLY A 86 3.99 2.30 -24.29
N THR A 87 3.14 2.91 -23.48
CA THR A 87 3.35 3.03 -22.04
C THR A 87 2.55 1.96 -21.30
N THR A 88 3.21 1.18 -20.46
CA THR A 88 2.59 0.13 -19.65
C THR A 88 2.78 0.45 -18.16
N LEU A 89 1.69 0.48 -17.40
CA LEU A 89 1.73 0.58 -15.95
C LEU A 89 1.68 -0.83 -15.34
N ALA A 90 2.61 -1.13 -14.43
CA ALA A 90 2.69 -2.41 -13.77
C ALA A 90 2.67 -2.26 -12.23
N THR A 91 1.85 -3.07 -11.56
CA THR A 91 1.84 -3.14 -10.10
C THR A 91 2.90 -4.13 -9.59
N CYS A 92 3.08 -4.20 -8.26
CA CYS A 92 4.07 -5.08 -7.62
C CYS A 92 3.90 -6.58 -7.97
N ALA A 93 2.73 -7.01 -8.44
CA ALA A 93 2.52 -8.38 -8.94
C ALA A 93 3.49 -8.76 -10.07
N TYR A 94 4.02 -7.77 -10.80
CA TYR A 94 4.93 -7.97 -11.93
C TYR A 94 6.40 -7.68 -11.62
N PHE A 95 6.76 -7.40 -10.35
CA PHE A 95 8.17 -7.23 -10.00
C PHE A 95 8.95 -8.54 -10.02
N GLN A 96 8.28 -9.67 -9.80
CA GLN A 96 8.92 -10.97 -9.63
C GLN A 96 8.51 -12.02 -10.66
N ALA A 97 7.37 -11.85 -11.31
CA ALA A 97 6.68 -12.93 -12.04
C ALA A 97 6.62 -12.74 -13.56
N CYS A 98 7.37 -11.79 -14.13
CA CYS A 98 7.33 -11.56 -15.57
C CYS A 98 8.72 -11.36 -16.16
N ASP A 99 8.92 -11.76 -17.39
CA ASP A 99 10.08 -11.41 -18.19
C ASP A 99 9.60 -10.51 -19.34
N ILE A 100 10.24 -9.36 -19.47
CA ILE A 100 10.00 -8.38 -20.52
C ILE A 100 11.14 -8.50 -21.51
N GLU A 101 10.83 -9.01 -22.70
CA GLU A 101 11.82 -9.25 -23.76
C GLU A 101 12.03 -8.02 -24.66
N GLU A 102 11.82 -6.83 -24.13
CA GLU A 102 11.98 -5.57 -24.83
C GLU A 102 12.90 -4.64 -24.03
N VAL A 103 13.60 -3.78 -24.75
CA VAL A 103 14.35 -2.68 -24.14
C VAL A 103 13.36 -1.57 -23.80
N ALA A 104 13.41 -1.01 -22.59
CA ALA A 104 12.44 -0.04 -22.16
C ALA A 104 13.02 1.03 -21.23
N HIS A 105 12.36 2.18 -21.18
CA HIS A 105 12.49 3.13 -20.08
C HIS A 105 11.74 2.59 -18.86
N VAL A 106 12.40 2.53 -17.72
CA VAL A 106 11.80 2.06 -16.47
C VAL A 106 11.57 3.25 -15.55
N ILE A 107 10.33 3.50 -15.21
CA ILE A 107 9.91 4.61 -14.37
C ILE A 107 9.26 4.04 -13.11
N PHE A 108 9.78 4.41 -11.95
CA PHE A 108 9.21 4.08 -10.65
C PHE A 108 8.47 5.28 -10.10
N VAL A 109 7.26 5.06 -9.58
CA VAL A 109 6.46 6.11 -8.96
C VAL A 109 6.18 5.74 -7.52
N VAL A 110 6.57 6.61 -6.59
CA VAL A 110 6.39 6.41 -5.15
C VAL A 110 5.71 7.62 -4.54
N ASP A 111 4.52 7.43 -4.01
CA ASP A 111 3.81 8.41 -3.20
C ASP A 111 3.91 8.03 -1.71
N ALA A 112 5.04 8.33 -1.09
CA ALA A 112 5.26 7.97 0.31
C ALA A 112 4.36 8.74 1.28
N GLN A 113 3.81 9.88 0.84
CA GLN A 113 2.92 10.74 1.63
C GLN A 113 1.51 10.16 1.71
N ASN A 114 0.89 9.84 0.58
CA ASN A 114 -0.52 9.46 0.52
C ASN A 114 -0.73 7.94 0.39
N ALA A 115 0.25 7.24 -0.17
CA ALA A 115 0.21 5.79 -0.40
C ALA A 115 1.52 5.11 0.04
N PRO A 116 1.77 4.96 1.34
CA PRO A 116 3.01 4.34 1.84
C PRO A 116 3.27 2.92 1.30
N HIS A 117 2.24 2.21 0.85
CA HIS A 117 2.37 0.90 0.21
C HIS A 117 3.01 0.94 -1.19
N THR A 118 3.21 2.13 -1.76
CA THR A 118 3.96 2.31 -3.02
C THR A 118 5.47 2.40 -2.81
N ILE A 119 5.94 2.48 -1.56
CA ILE A 119 7.35 2.50 -1.21
C ILE A 119 8.01 1.19 -1.66
N LEU A 120 9.19 1.32 -2.26
CA LEU A 120 9.95 0.21 -2.83
C LEU A 120 11.23 -0.03 -2.04
N THR A 121 11.51 -1.29 -1.76
CA THR A 121 12.81 -1.69 -1.23
C THR A 121 13.86 -1.73 -2.36
N VAL A 122 15.15 -1.69 -2.01
CA VAL A 122 16.23 -1.85 -2.98
C VAL A 122 16.06 -3.14 -3.79
N ASN A 123 15.68 -4.23 -3.11
CA ASN A 123 15.46 -5.52 -3.77
C ASN A 123 14.32 -5.46 -4.78
N GLN A 124 13.22 -4.79 -4.47
CA GLN A 124 12.10 -4.64 -5.41
C GLN A 124 12.50 -3.80 -6.64
N LEU A 125 13.25 -2.71 -6.45
CA LEU A 125 13.78 -1.92 -7.56
C LEU A 125 14.68 -2.77 -8.47
N LEU A 126 15.62 -3.52 -7.89
CA LEU A 126 16.51 -4.41 -8.66
C LEU A 126 15.76 -5.54 -9.36
N GLN A 127 14.76 -6.12 -8.70
CA GLN A 127 13.93 -7.15 -9.31
C GLN A 127 13.15 -6.61 -10.51
N ALA A 128 12.55 -5.43 -10.37
CA ALA A 128 11.81 -4.80 -11.46
C ALA A 128 12.72 -4.43 -12.64
N LEU A 129 13.90 -3.86 -12.38
CA LEU A 129 14.90 -3.57 -13.40
C LEU A 129 15.36 -4.83 -14.12
N GLY A 130 15.59 -5.92 -13.39
CA GLY A 130 15.99 -7.22 -13.93
C GLY A 130 14.92 -7.92 -14.77
N ARG A 131 13.67 -7.41 -14.79
CA ARG A 131 12.61 -7.93 -15.67
C ARG A 131 12.82 -7.54 -17.13
N CYS A 132 13.44 -6.40 -17.40
CA CYS A 132 13.79 -5.98 -18.76
C CYS A 132 15.05 -6.76 -19.26
N ARG A 133 14.83 -7.98 -19.74
CA ARG A 133 15.92 -8.94 -20.07
C ARG A 133 16.86 -8.46 -21.17
N LYS A 134 16.37 -7.64 -22.09
CA LYS A 134 17.18 -7.08 -23.19
C LYS A 134 17.86 -5.77 -22.84
N GLY A 135 17.56 -5.20 -21.67
CA GLY A 135 18.20 -3.99 -21.15
C GLY A 135 17.22 -2.90 -20.76
N VAL A 136 17.76 -1.90 -20.09
CA VAL A 136 17.06 -0.70 -19.61
C VAL A 136 17.65 0.51 -20.31
N LEU A 137 16.85 1.26 -21.07
CA LEU A 137 17.26 2.52 -21.73
C LEU A 137 17.57 3.59 -20.69
N SER A 138 16.69 3.77 -19.73
CA SER A 138 16.91 4.62 -18.57
C SER A 138 16.10 4.13 -17.38
N ALA A 139 16.59 4.39 -16.18
CA ALA A 139 15.84 4.19 -14.94
C ALA A 139 15.60 5.53 -14.26
N THR A 140 14.36 5.78 -13.88
CA THR A 140 13.95 7.03 -13.23
C THR A 140 12.99 6.72 -12.07
N LEU A 141 13.20 7.39 -10.94
CA LEU A 141 12.31 7.29 -9.78
C LEU A 141 11.72 8.66 -9.48
N PHE A 142 10.40 8.74 -9.47
CA PHE A 142 9.63 9.89 -9.02
C PHE A 142 9.15 9.65 -7.60
N LEU A 143 9.45 10.59 -6.71
CA LEU A 143 9.13 10.51 -5.30
C LEU A 143 8.26 11.68 -4.85
N ARG A 144 7.12 11.40 -4.21
CA ARG A 144 6.52 12.30 -3.24
C ARG A 144 6.98 11.87 -1.85
N PRO A 145 7.86 12.65 -1.19
CA PRO A 145 8.40 12.26 0.10
C PRO A 145 7.33 12.36 1.20
N LYS A 146 7.46 11.52 2.22
CA LYS A 146 6.60 11.62 3.40
C LYS A 146 7.00 12.83 4.23
N MET A 147 6.13 13.83 4.26
CA MET A 147 6.30 15.00 5.11
C MET A 147 6.04 14.63 6.59
N GLY A 148 6.79 15.24 7.50
CA GLY A 148 6.58 15.05 8.94
C GLY A 148 7.85 15.23 9.78
N THR A 149 7.70 15.08 11.11
CA THR A 149 8.82 15.21 12.07
C THR A 149 9.89 14.15 11.83
N ARG A 150 11.15 14.56 11.91
CA ARG A 150 12.28 13.64 11.90
C ARG A 150 12.19 12.70 13.11
N GLN A 151 11.98 11.42 12.85
CA GLN A 151 12.10 10.37 13.84
C GLN A 151 13.51 9.76 13.72
N ALA A 152 14.06 9.30 14.85
CA ALA A 152 15.28 8.52 14.83
C ALA A 152 15.10 7.27 13.95
N LEU A 153 16.11 6.97 13.13
CA LEU A 153 16.10 5.77 12.32
C LEU A 153 16.27 4.55 13.23
N LYS A 154 15.40 3.58 13.07
CA LYS A 154 15.50 2.28 13.76
C LYS A 154 16.35 1.34 12.93
N SER A 155 17.18 0.55 13.61
CA SER A 155 17.92 -0.53 12.98
C SER A 155 16.98 -1.65 12.50
N ARG A 156 17.47 -2.53 11.61
CA ARG A 156 16.71 -3.71 11.22
C ARG A 156 16.41 -4.61 12.41
N ASP A 157 17.34 -4.76 13.34
CA ASP A 157 17.16 -5.59 14.54
C ASP A 157 16.07 -5.04 15.46
N GLU A 158 16.03 -3.71 15.68
CA GLU A 158 14.95 -3.08 16.44
C GLU A 158 13.60 -3.25 15.76
N LEU A 159 13.53 -3.13 14.43
CA LEU A 159 12.31 -3.37 13.67
C LEU A 159 11.90 -4.83 13.71
N MET A 160 12.85 -5.75 13.58
CA MET A 160 12.62 -7.20 13.69
C MET A 160 12.02 -7.55 15.04
N GLN A 161 12.59 -7.05 16.13
CA GLN A 161 12.05 -7.30 17.48
C GLN A 161 10.62 -6.78 17.60
N ASN A 162 10.35 -5.55 17.14
CA ASN A 162 9.01 -4.96 17.20
C ASN A 162 7.97 -5.77 16.38
N VAL A 163 8.35 -6.30 15.22
CA VAL A 163 7.44 -7.09 14.37
C VAL A 163 7.21 -8.47 14.97
N ARG A 164 8.27 -9.10 15.53
CA ARG A 164 8.17 -10.38 16.26
C ARG A 164 7.24 -10.28 17.46
N ASP A 165 7.42 -9.28 18.30
CA ASP A 165 6.59 -9.07 19.48
C ASP A 165 5.12 -8.94 19.09
N ARG A 166 4.84 -8.21 18.01
CA ARG A 166 3.49 -8.09 17.46
C ARG A 166 2.95 -9.43 16.94
N ALA A 167 3.78 -10.20 16.24
CA ALA A 167 3.39 -11.52 15.74
C ALA A 167 3.05 -12.48 16.88
N HIS A 168 3.80 -12.45 18.00
CA HIS A 168 3.48 -13.24 19.19
C HIS A 168 2.16 -12.82 19.85
N VAL A 169 1.89 -11.51 19.95
CA VAL A 169 0.59 -11.02 20.42
C VAL A 169 -0.54 -11.51 19.52
N TYR A 170 -0.37 -11.43 18.20
CA TYR A 170 -1.35 -11.92 17.24
C TYR A 170 -1.56 -13.44 17.36
N LEU A 171 -0.47 -14.20 17.55
CA LEU A 171 -0.55 -15.65 17.74
C LEU A 171 -1.37 -16.01 19.00
N GLY A 172 -1.08 -15.36 20.13
CA GLY A 172 -1.83 -15.58 21.37
C GLY A 172 -3.33 -15.26 21.19
N THR A 173 -3.64 -14.15 20.49
CA THR A 173 -5.02 -13.77 20.21
C THR A 173 -5.71 -14.78 19.27
N ALA A 174 -5.02 -15.22 18.22
CA ALA A 174 -5.57 -16.21 17.28
C ALA A 174 -5.86 -17.55 17.96
N LEU A 175 -4.95 -18.00 18.83
CA LEU A 175 -5.12 -19.23 19.60
C LEU A 175 -6.32 -19.13 20.57
N ALA A 176 -6.48 -18.00 21.26
CA ALA A 176 -7.63 -17.78 22.14
C ALA A 176 -8.95 -17.80 21.34
N MET A 177 -9.02 -17.05 20.23
CA MET A 177 -10.22 -17.05 19.37
C MET A 177 -10.53 -18.44 18.80
N HIS A 178 -9.51 -19.21 18.47
CA HIS A 178 -9.66 -20.56 17.96
C HIS A 178 -10.16 -21.53 19.06
N GLN A 179 -9.68 -21.38 20.29
CA GLN A 179 -10.14 -22.16 21.43
C GLN A 179 -11.60 -21.86 21.76
N ASP A 180 -12.01 -20.60 21.75
CA ASP A 180 -13.40 -20.19 21.98
C ASP A 180 -14.37 -20.85 20.98
N LEU A 181 -13.97 -21.01 19.71
CA LEU A 181 -14.77 -21.71 18.70
C LEU A 181 -14.89 -23.22 19.01
N TYR A 182 -13.81 -23.84 19.49
CA TYR A 182 -13.84 -25.26 19.89
C TYR A 182 -14.73 -25.52 21.12
N GLU A 183 -14.75 -24.63 22.09
CA GLU A 183 -15.60 -24.76 23.29
C GLU A 183 -17.10 -24.67 22.97
N GLN A 184 -17.45 -24.14 21.77
CA GLN A 184 -18.82 -24.09 21.25
C GLN A 184 -19.19 -25.30 20.41
N ASP A 185 -18.40 -26.40 20.46
CA ASP A 185 -18.54 -27.61 19.63
C ASP A 185 -18.52 -27.35 18.10
N GLU A 186 -18.00 -26.22 17.68
CA GLU A 186 -17.88 -25.86 16.28
C GLU A 186 -16.43 -25.98 15.80
N TYR A 187 -16.19 -26.82 14.80
CA TYR A 187 -14.94 -26.79 14.07
C TYR A 187 -14.89 -25.50 13.26
N PRO A 188 -13.85 -24.63 13.43
CA PRO A 188 -13.76 -23.38 12.70
C PRO A 188 -13.73 -23.65 11.19
N THR A 189 -14.64 -23.01 10.49
CA THR A 189 -14.69 -23.08 9.03
C THR A 189 -13.48 -22.35 8.42
N ARG A 190 -13.13 -22.71 7.19
CA ARG A 190 -12.07 -22.02 6.46
C ARG A 190 -12.29 -20.50 6.41
N GLU A 191 -13.54 -20.06 6.29
CA GLU A 191 -13.88 -18.64 6.27
C GLU A 191 -13.61 -17.96 7.62
N GLN A 192 -13.94 -18.61 8.73
CA GLN A 192 -13.63 -18.10 10.08
C GLN A 192 -12.13 -17.97 10.31
N ILE A 193 -11.34 -18.97 9.89
CA ILE A 193 -9.88 -18.93 9.96
C ILE A 193 -9.31 -17.77 9.11
N GLU A 194 -9.76 -17.62 7.87
CA GLU A 194 -9.34 -16.50 7.02
C GLU A 194 -9.71 -15.14 7.62
N ASN A 195 -10.89 -15.00 8.22
CA ASN A 195 -11.31 -13.77 8.90
C ASN A 195 -10.41 -13.44 10.10
N ILE A 196 -9.99 -14.45 10.89
CA ILE A 196 -9.01 -14.26 11.97
C ILE A 196 -7.69 -13.74 11.40
N LEU A 197 -7.14 -14.40 10.38
CA LEU A 197 -5.89 -14.00 9.75
C LEU A 197 -5.96 -12.62 9.11
N ASP A 198 -7.09 -12.26 8.51
CA ASP A 198 -7.31 -10.97 7.89
C ASP A 198 -7.43 -9.84 8.92
N GLY A 199 -8.05 -10.09 10.05
CA GLY A 199 -8.11 -9.16 11.18
C GLY A 199 -6.73 -8.83 11.78
N MET A 200 -5.75 -9.72 11.57
CA MET A 200 -4.39 -9.61 12.12
C MET A 200 -3.34 -9.18 11.09
N ARG A 201 -3.76 -8.54 10.00
CA ARG A 201 -2.83 -7.94 9.02
C ARG A 201 -2.14 -6.68 9.57
N THR A 202 -0.93 -6.43 9.08
CA THR A 202 -0.24 -5.17 9.38
C THR A 202 -0.97 -3.98 8.73
N SER A 203 -0.94 -2.82 9.40
CA SER A 203 -1.78 -1.67 9.01
C SER A 203 -1.38 -1.00 7.69
N VAL A 204 -0.08 -1.02 7.34
CA VAL A 204 0.44 -0.31 6.15
C VAL A 204 0.59 -1.25 4.96
N PHE A 205 1.31 -2.36 5.16
CA PHE A 205 1.64 -3.30 4.08
C PHE A 205 0.67 -4.49 4.02
N ARG A 206 -0.30 -4.54 4.94
CA ARG A 206 -1.36 -5.56 5.03
C ARG A 206 -0.84 -7.00 5.01
N ARG A 207 0.38 -7.22 5.53
CA ARG A 207 0.97 -8.56 5.60
C ARG A 207 0.31 -9.40 6.68
N LYS A 208 0.01 -10.65 6.37
CA LYS A 208 -0.44 -11.66 7.35
C LYS A 208 0.79 -12.16 8.11
N LEU A 209 0.94 -11.77 9.38
CA LEU A 209 2.06 -12.22 10.21
C LEU A 209 1.89 -13.65 10.72
N LEU A 210 0.70 -14.22 10.55
CA LEU A 210 0.38 -15.60 10.89
C LEU A 210 0.01 -16.38 9.62
N ILE A 211 0.18 -17.70 9.70
CA ILE A 211 -0.35 -18.68 8.77
C ILE A 211 -1.13 -19.71 9.60
N HIS A 212 -2.11 -20.34 8.97
CA HIS A 212 -2.80 -21.49 9.52
C HIS A 212 -2.31 -22.75 8.81
N ASP A 213 -1.76 -23.69 9.59
CA ASP A 213 -1.39 -25.01 9.10
C ASP A 213 -2.61 -25.91 9.11
N THR A 214 -3.01 -26.37 7.92
CA THR A 214 -4.19 -27.23 7.78
C THR A 214 -3.93 -28.67 8.22
N ALA A 215 -2.69 -29.11 8.32
CA ALA A 215 -2.34 -30.46 8.74
C ALA A 215 -2.51 -30.63 10.25
N ASP A 216 -1.99 -29.66 11.00
CA ASP A 216 -2.01 -29.69 12.46
C ASP A 216 -3.17 -28.86 13.05
N ASN A 217 -3.93 -28.16 12.18
CA ASN A 217 -4.97 -27.20 12.56
C ASN A 217 -4.50 -26.13 13.57
N LEU A 218 -3.27 -25.63 13.39
CA LEU A 218 -2.62 -24.69 14.28
C LEU A 218 -2.26 -23.39 13.58
N PHE A 219 -2.33 -22.28 14.32
CA PHE A 219 -1.74 -21.03 13.89
C PHE A 219 -0.25 -20.99 14.18
N ASN A 220 0.52 -20.56 13.18
CA ASN A 220 1.97 -20.41 13.26
C ASN A 220 2.40 -19.02 12.81
N ILE A 221 3.58 -18.59 13.24
CA ILE A 221 4.18 -17.33 12.80
C ILE A 221 4.68 -17.47 11.36
N ASN A 222 4.29 -16.51 10.50
CA ASN A 222 4.78 -16.41 9.13
C ASN A 222 6.10 -15.64 9.08
N TRP A 223 7.20 -16.33 9.25
CA TRP A 223 8.55 -15.74 9.29
C TRP A 223 8.91 -15.00 8.00
N LEU A 224 8.48 -15.51 6.85
CA LEU A 224 8.73 -14.84 5.56
C LEU A 224 8.03 -13.47 5.49
N ASN A 225 6.82 -13.40 5.97
CA ASN A 225 6.09 -12.12 6.02
C ASN A 225 6.62 -11.18 7.11
N ILE A 226 7.21 -11.70 8.19
CA ILE A 226 7.94 -10.89 9.17
C ILE A 226 9.13 -10.22 8.51
N ASP A 227 9.99 -10.98 7.83
CA ASP A 227 11.16 -10.43 7.14
C ASP A 227 10.75 -9.37 6.12
N GLY A 228 9.72 -9.66 5.32
CA GLY A 228 9.17 -8.69 4.36
C GLY A 228 8.64 -7.42 5.01
N GLU A 229 7.92 -7.53 6.13
CA GLU A 229 7.41 -6.37 6.87
C GLU A 229 8.54 -5.52 7.45
N VAL A 230 9.62 -6.15 7.92
CA VAL A 230 10.81 -5.47 8.44
C VAL A 230 11.51 -4.68 7.33
N GLU A 231 11.73 -5.31 6.18
CA GLU A 231 12.36 -4.64 5.03
C GLU A 231 11.52 -3.46 4.53
N ASP A 232 10.21 -3.62 4.41
CA ASP A 232 9.29 -2.54 4.00
C ASP A 232 9.32 -1.38 5.02
N ARG A 233 9.30 -1.67 6.32
CA ARG A 233 9.39 -0.65 7.39
C ARG A 233 10.76 0.02 7.42
N TYR A 234 11.81 -0.73 7.17
CA TYR A 234 13.16 -0.20 7.09
C TYR A 234 13.26 0.78 5.91
N ALA A 235 12.81 0.39 4.73
CA ALA A 235 12.76 1.25 3.56
C ALA A 235 11.96 2.54 3.81
N CYS A 236 10.78 2.43 4.43
CA CYS A 236 9.90 3.58 4.71
C CYS A 236 10.57 4.73 5.47
N GLN A 237 11.59 4.44 6.26
CA GLN A 237 12.29 5.46 7.04
C GLN A 237 13.07 6.42 6.16
N PHE A 238 13.50 5.97 4.97
CA PHE A 238 14.34 6.73 4.06
C PHE A 238 13.54 7.55 3.03
N TYR A 239 12.29 7.22 2.80
CA TYR A 239 11.40 7.95 1.87
C TYR A 239 10.82 9.25 2.45
N ARG A 240 11.47 9.79 3.48
CA ARG A 240 11.13 11.07 4.13
C ARG A 240 11.94 12.26 3.61
N GLY A 241 12.95 12.00 2.79
CA GLY A 241 13.78 13.02 2.20
C GLY A 241 14.74 12.45 1.17
N THR A 242 15.04 13.25 0.17
CA THR A 242 15.82 12.83 -1.00
C THR A 242 17.21 12.34 -0.65
N PHE A 243 17.92 13.03 0.27
CA PHE A 243 19.26 12.63 0.70
C PHE A 243 19.25 11.30 1.45
N GLN A 244 18.25 11.07 2.28
CA GLN A 244 18.11 9.80 3.00
C GLN A 244 17.84 8.67 2.03
N LEU A 245 16.96 8.91 1.05
CA LEU A 245 16.67 7.94 0.00
C LEU A 245 17.92 7.61 -0.84
N ILE A 246 18.67 8.60 -1.30
CA ILE A 246 19.90 8.36 -2.06
C ILE A 246 20.87 7.48 -1.27
N ARG A 247 21.11 7.79 0.01
CA ARG A 247 21.98 6.97 0.88
C ARG A 247 21.45 5.53 1.04
N TYR A 248 20.14 5.37 1.13
CA TYR A 248 19.53 4.06 1.20
C TYR A 248 19.73 3.25 -0.08
N LEU A 249 19.50 3.88 -1.23
CA LEU A 249 19.68 3.24 -2.52
C LEU A 249 21.15 2.90 -2.81
N GLN A 250 22.09 3.72 -2.32
CA GLN A 250 23.54 3.50 -2.43
C GLN A 250 24.07 2.34 -1.54
N GLN A 251 23.23 1.78 -0.66
CA GLN A 251 23.62 0.58 0.09
C GLN A 251 23.85 -0.65 -0.79
N ASP A 252 23.32 -0.64 -2.01
CA ASP A 252 23.55 -1.69 -2.99
C ASP A 252 24.36 -1.13 -4.17
N GLU A 253 25.51 -1.71 -4.43
CA GLU A 253 26.46 -1.29 -5.46
C GLU A 253 25.90 -1.37 -6.89
N ARG A 254 24.82 -2.12 -7.09
CA ARG A 254 24.14 -2.27 -8.38
C ARG A 254 23.26 -1.07 -8.75
N LEU A 255 22.86 -0.26 -7.77
CA LEU A 255 22.13 0.97 -8.02
C LEU A 255 23.07 2.17 -7.95
N HIS A 256 22.98 3.04 -8.95
CA HIS A 256 23.74 4.28 -8.98
C HIS A 256 22.78 5.49 -9.03
N PRO A 257 22.14 5.82 -7.88
CA PRO A 257 21.16 6.87 -7.83
C PRO A 257 21.84 8.25 -7.98
N ASN A 258 21.28 9.06 -8.87
CA ASN A 258 21.66 10.43 -9.07
C ASN A 258 20.47 11.35 -8.78
N PHE A 259 20.64 12.28 -7.86
CA PHE A 259 19.61 13.27 -7.56
C PHE A 259 19.49 14.27 -8.70
N ALA A 260 18.32 14.29 -9.35
CA ALA A 260 18.04 15.16 -10.50
C ALA A 260 17.27 16.44 -10.11
N GLY A 261 16.84 16.55 -8.84
CA GLY A 261 16.14 17.73 -8.35
C GLY A 261 14.62 17.60 -8.30
N GLU A 262 13.95 18.72 -8.14
CA GLU A 262 12.50 18.80 -8.26
C GLU A 262 12.11 18.81 -9.74
N TYR A 263 11.19 17.93 -10.12
CA TYR A 263 10.60 17.99 -11.45
C TYR A 263 9.44 18.97 -11.40
N THR A 264 9.54 20.05 -12.18
CA THR A 264 8.48 21.04 -12.28
C THR A 264 7.78 20.87 -13.62
N PRO A 265 6.56 20.32 -13.65
CA PRO A 265 5.81 20.16 -14.89
C PRO A 265 5.32 21.54 -15.38
N ARG A 266 5.06 21.63 -16.68
CA ARG A 266 4.44 22.83 -17.29
C ARG A 266 3.00 23.00 -16.84
N SER A 267 2.31 21.87 -16.64
CA SER A 267 0.96 21.85 -16.09
C SER A 267 0.97 22.37 -14.65
N GLN A 268 0.06 23.29 -14.34
CA GLN A 268 -0.13 23.82 -12.97
C GLN A 268 -1.14 23.01 -12.16
N ILE A 269 -1.69 21.94 -12.73
CA ILE A 269 -2.71 21.09 -12.08
C ILE A 269 -2.08 20.37 -10.90
N LYS A 270 -2.71 20.50 -9.73
CA LYS A 270 -2.27 19.81 -8.52
C LYS A 270 -2.85 18.40 -8.48
N ASP A 271 -2.13 17.50 -7.82
CA ASP A 271 -2.58 16.12 -7.66
C ASP A 271 -3.91 15.98 -6.93
N SER A 272 -4.24 16.91 -6.02
CA SER A 272 -5.56 16.96 -5.36
C SER A 272 -6.72 17.14 -6.35
N GLU A 273 -6.49 17.86 -7.44
CA GLU A 273 -7.48 18.05 -8.51
C GLU A 273 -7.60 16.81 -9.40
N LEU A 274 -6.48 16.10 -9.60
CA LEU A 274 -6.41 14.89 -10.44
C LEU A 274 -6.94 13.64 -9.74
N ILE A 275 -6.77 13.52 -8.43
CA ILE A 275 -7.31 12.38 -7.67
C ILE A 275 -8.84 12.43 -7.63
N GLY A 276 -9.42 13.64 -7.88
CA GLY A 276 -10.85 13.91 -7.79
C GLY A 276 -11.31 13.96 -6.35
N ASP A 277 -12.37 14.72 -6.09
CA ASP A 277 -13.13 14.68 -4.84
C ASP A 277 -13.85 13.31 -4.73
N GLU A 278 -13.09 12.24 -4.51
CA GLU A 278 -13.67 11.16 -3.73
C GLU A 278 -13.96 11.82 -2.38
N GLN A 279 -15.24 11.96 -2.06
CA GLN A 279 -15.70 12.40 -0.74
C GLN A 279 -14.73 11.82 0.27
N THR A 280 -14.07 12.67 1.03
CA THR A 280 -13.14 12.18 2.05
C THR A 280 -13.93 11.17 2.87
N ASN A 281 -13.31 10.08 3.32
CA ASN A 281 -13.99 9.08 4.15
C ASN A 281 -14.76 9.74 5.31
N GLN A 282 -14.35 10.95 5.68
CA GLN A 282 -14.98 11.78 6.68
C GLN A 282 -16.29 12.42 6.17
N GLU A 283 -16.31 13.01 4.98
CA GLU A 283 -17.54 13.60 4.40
C GLU A 283 -18.58 12.52 4.11
N LEU A 284 -18.12 11.36 3.58
CA LEU A 284 -18.98 10.20 3.40
C LEU A 284 -19.57 9.73 4.74
N LEU A 285 -18.76 9.67 5.79
CA LEU A 285 -19.22 9.29 7.13
C LEU A 285 -20.20 10.30 7.69
N GLU A 286 -19.96 11.61 7.56
CA GLU A 286 -20.88 12.67 7.99
C GLU A 286 -22.24 12.56 7.29
N GLN A 287 -22.23 12.26 5.99
CA GLN A 287 -23.45 12.01 5.23
C GLN A 287 -24.16 10.74 5.68
N LEU A 288 -23.42 9.64 5.87
CA LEU A 288 -23.97 8.38 6.34
C LEU A 288 -24.56 8.49 7.75
N VAL A 289 -23.88 9.15 8.68
CA VAL A 289 -24.40 9.39 10.03
C VAL A 289 -25.66 10.24 9.98
N THR A 290 -25.67 11.29 9.14
CA THR A 290 -26.85 12.17 8.98
C THR A 290 -28.04 11.41 8.38
N LEU A 291 -27.78 10.55 7.37
CA LEU A 291 -28.80 9.70 6.77
C LEU A 291 -29.35 8.69 7.78
N TYR A 292 -28.46 7.97 8.46
CA TYR A 292 -28.79 6.94 9.43
C TYR A 292 -29.69 7.45 10.58
N LYS A 293 -29.46 8.68 11.03
CA LYS A 293 -30.31 9.32 12.07
C LYS A 293 -31.75 9.60 11.63
N ARG A 294 -31.95 9.82 10.32
CA ARG A 294 -33.25 10.13 9.75
C ARG A 294 -34.09 8.90 9.43
N LEU A 295 -33.51 7.72 9.47
CA LEU A 295 -34.17 6.47 9.09
C LEU A 295 -34.86 5.80 10.27
N GLU A 296 -35.97 5.12 10.01
CA GLU A 296 -36.63 4.24 10.97
C GLU A 296 -35.79 2.97 11.23
N VAL A 297 -36.10 2.24 12.33
CA VAL A 297 -35.33 1.09 12.79
C VAL A 297 -35.16 0.01 11.71
N LYS A 298 -36.20 -0.23 10.89
CA LYS A 298 -36.14 -1.20 9.80
C LYS A 298 -35.20 -0.79 8.66
N GLU A 299 -35.18 0.50 8.35
CA GLU A 299 -34.36 1.05 7.26
C GLU A 299 -32.88 1.18 7.65
N LYS A 300 -32.58 1.33 8.96
CA LYS A 300 -31.20 1.35 9.47
C LYS A 300 -30.44 0.07 9.14
N GLY A 301 -31.11 -1.09 9.18
CA GLY A 301 -30.53 -2.35 8.74
C GLY A 301 -30.10 -2.31 7.27
N CYS A 302 -30.96 -1.80 6.41
CA CYS A 302 -30.66 -1.69 4.96
C CYS A 302 -29.46 -0.78 4.66
N VAL A 303 -29.27 0.32 5.41
CA VAL A 303 -28.08 1.19 5.25
C VAL A 303 -26.80 0.47 5.65
N LEU A 304 -26.82 -0.27 6.74
CA LEU A 304 -25.67 -1.06 7.19
C LEU A 304 -25.36 -2.19 6.21
N GLU A 305 -26.37 -2.84 5.63
CA GLU A 305 -26.19 -3.83 4.57
C GLU A 305 -25.64 -3.17 3.28
N TRP A 306 -26.15 -1.99 2.92
CA TRP A 306 -25.66 -1.26 1.77
C TRP A 306 -24.18 -0.84 1.92
N ILE A 307 -23.80 -0.38 3.11
CA ILE A 307 -22.40 -0.14 3.43
C ILE A 307 -21.60 -1.43 3.28
N GLN A 308 -22.15 -2.57 3.65
CA GLN A 308 -21.52 -3.87 3.52
C GLN A 308 -21.41 -4.34 2.06
N LEU A 309 -22.41 -4.10 1.22
CA LEU A 309 -22.47 -4.53 -0.18
C LEU A 309 -21.61 -3.65 -1.12
N LYS A 310 -21.40 -2.39 -0.80
CA LYS A 310 -20.47 -1.51 -1.57
C LYS A 310 -19.00 -1.87 -1.35
N GLU A 311 -18.74 -3.00 -0.76
CA GLU A 311 -17.47 -3.33 -0.27
C GLU A 311 -16.76 -4.51 -0.79
N ALA A 312 -15.80 -4.19 -1.48
CA ALA A 312 -14.52 -4.86 -1.40
C ALA A 312 -13.53 -4.13 -0.46
N ASP A 313 -13.91 -3.01 0.18
CA ASP A 313 -12.97 -2.16 0.90
C ASP A 313 -13.07 -2.32 2.43
N SER A 314 -11.93 -2.71 3.07
CA SER A 314 -11.78 -2.86 4.51
C SER A 314 -12.13 -1.59 5.31
N THR A 315 -12.10 -0.42 4.69
CA THR A 315 -12.45 0.88 5.29
C THR A 315 -13.91 0.88 5.72
N ASN A 316 -14.79 0.33 4.90
CA ASN A 316 -16.21 0.32 5.15
C ASN A 316 -16.62 -0.67 6.27
N LYS A 317 -15.99 -1.86 6.34
CA LYS A 317 -16.21 -2.78 7.46
C LYS A 317 -15.88 -2.12 8.80
N THR A 318 -14.78 -1.40 8.86
CA THR A 318 -14.37 -0.62 10.05
C THR A 318 -15.39 0.49 10.34
N MET A 319 -15.86 1.21 9.31
CA MET A 319 -16.86 2.26 9.44
C MET A 319 -18.19 1.72 9.98
N LYS A 320 -18.68 0.59 9.44
CA LYS A 320 -19.87 -0.11 9.93
C LYS A 320 -19.75 -0.47 11.41
N SER A 321 -18.64 -1.10 11.79
CA SER A 321 -18.39 -1.49 13.17
C SER A 321 -18.35 -0.29 14.11
N MET A 322 -17.71 0.81 13.70
CA MET A 322 -17.66 2.05 14.48
C MET A 322 -19.04 2.69 14.63
N MET A 323 -19.84 2.74 13.56
CA MET A 323 -21.20 3.27 13.62
C MET A 323 -22.07 2.46 14.59
N MET A 324 -22.01 1.12 14.52
CA MET A 324 -22.76 0.24 15.43
C MET A 324 -22.34 0.40 16.89
N LEU A 325 -21.03 0.52 17.16
CA LEU A 325 -20.53 0.75 18.51
C LEU A 325 -20.97 2.12 19.06
N CYS A 326 -20.87 3.17 18.24
CA CYS A 326 -21.28 4.52 18.62
C CYS A 326 -22.79 4.63 18.84
N GLU A 327 -23.60 3.88 18.07
CA GLU A 327 -25.04 3.83 18.27
C GLU A 327 -25.39 3.17 19.62
N ARG A 328 -24.79 2.01 19.91
CA ARG A 328 -24.97 1.29 21.19
C ARG A 328 -24.55 2.13 22.40
N ALA A 329 -23.51 2.93 22.25
CA ALA A 329 -23.01 3.83 23.29
C ALA A 329 -23.78 5.17 23.35
N GLY A 330 -24.74 5.40 22.45
CA GLY A 330 -25.49 6.67 22.38
C GLY A 330 -24.65 7.89 21.99
N VAL A 331 -23.50 7.68 21.33
CA VAL A 331 -22.53 8.75 20.96
C VAL A 331 -22.34 8.87 19.45
N LEU A 332 -23.30 8.39 18.66
CA LEU A 332 -23.22 8.41 17.19
C LEU A 332 -23.02 9.84 16.64
N ASP A 333 -23.54 10.86 17.32
CA ASP A 333 -23.40 12.28 16.97
C ASP A 333 -21.96 12.78 17.02
N LEU A 334 -21.18 12.19 17.89
CA LEU A 334 -19.78 12.57 18.10
C LEU A 334 -18.84 11.88 17.12
N LEU A 335 -19.30 10.89 16.37
CA LEU A 335 -18.46 10.10 15.50
C LEU A 335 -17.69 10.94 14.44
N PRO A 336 -18.32 11.91 13.75
CA PRO A 336 -17.62 12.78 12.81
C PRO A 336 -16.55 13.65 13.47
N GLU A 337 -16.81 14.15 14.68
CA GLU A 337 -15.83 14.97 15.43
C GLU A 337 -14.69 14.12 15.99
N LEU A 338 -15.00 12.92 16.45
CA LEU A 338 -14.03 11.98 16.97
C LEU A 338 -13.02 11.53 15.89
N LEU A 339 -13.43 11.48 14.63
CA LEU A 339 -12.57 11.15 13.51
C LEU A 339 -11.69 12.34 13.05
N LYS A 340 -12.10 13.59 13.36
CA LYS A 340 -11.28 14.79 13.12
C LYS A 340 -10.07 14.87 14.05
N THR A 341 -10.15 14.30 15.23
CA THR A 341 -9.07 14.35 16.21
C THR A 341 -7.99 13.32 15.86
N LYS A 342 -6.76 13.79 15.65
CA LYS A 342 -5.57 13.03 15.18
C LYS A 342 -5.08 11.90 16.10
N GLY A 343 -5.88 11.34 16.99
CA GLY A 343 -5.41 10.33 17.92
C GLY A 343 -6.41 9.24 18.23
N LYS A 344 -6.22 8.02 17.68
CA LYS A 344 -6.96 6.82 18.12
C LYS A 344 -6.97 6.64 19.65
N LYS A 345 -5.93 7.12 20.35
CA LYS A 345 -5.81 7.02 21.79
C LYS A 345 -6.81 7.91 22.51
N GLN A 346 -6.99 9.15 22.07
CA GLN A 346 -8.01 10.06 22.64
C GLN A 346 -9.44 9.60 22.34
N LEU A 347 -9.63 8.89 21.23
CA LEU A 347 -10.91 8.27 20.88
C LEU A 347 -11.25 7.16 21.88
N MET A 348 -10.29 6.26 22.14
CA MET A 348 -10.47 5.17 23.11
C MET A 348 -10.65 5.68 24.52
N ASP A 349 -9.86 6.66 24.98
CA ASP A 349 -9.96 7.26 26.30
C ASP A 349 -11.35 7.91 26.54
N ARG A 350 -11.93 8.54 25.51
CA ARG A 350 -13.30 9.09 25.59
C ARG A 350 -14.38 8.01 25.55
N PHE A 351 -14.17 6.92 24.81
CA PHE A 351 -15.06 5.76 24.83
C PHE A 351 -15.06 5.09 26.21
N GLU A 352 -13.88 4.86 26.78
CA GLU A 352 -13.74 4.28 28.12
C GLU A 352 -14.42 5.16 29.17
N THR A 353 -14.24 6.47 29.13
CA THR A 353 -14.85 7.41 30.09
C THR A 353 -16.36 7.44 30.00
N LYS A 354 -16.97 7.17 28.84
CA LYS A 354 -18.45 7.18 28.68
C LYS A 354 -19.09 5.79 28.83
N LEU A 355 -18.31 4.70 28.71
CA LEU A 355 -18.82 3.34 28.91
C LEU A 355 -18.70 2.86 30.38
N ILE A 356 -17.81 3.49 31.15
CA ILE A 356 -17.52 3.12 32.55
C ILE A 356 -18.20 4.13 33.53
N GLY A 357 -18.60 5.30 33.09
CA GLY A 357 -19.34 6.31 33.85
C GLY A 357 -20.83 6.23 33.55
#